data_8ef6b53f303dfc182afcc60a9e93c33f
#
_entry.id   8ef6b53f303dfc182afcc60a9e93c33f
#
_cell.length_a   1.000
_cell.length_b   1.000
_cell.length_c   1.000
_cell.angle_alpha   90.00
_cell.angle_beta   90.00
_cell.angle_gamma   90.00
#
_symmetry.space_group_name_H-M   'P 1'
#
loop_
_entity.id
_entity.type
_entity.pdbx_description
1 polymer ?
#
loop_
_entity_poly.entity_id
_entity_poly.type
_entity_poly.pdbx_seq_one_letter_code
_entity_poly.pdbx_strand_id
1 'polypeptide(L)'
;MKQFPAIPSDIPHGDMPGDQVCIDDGHIRKAVVIYPRLRELMGEGAGRQVIAVCGGSGVGKSEIASILAYWLNREGVGTRVVSGDNYPRRIPRDNDLERLRVYRQGGLRGLVDRGLVTPEITARLRALWEEDRDAEPSSSADEEAWLAVYRRAGRRALTGYLGTPAEIDFDEVSGILARFHRGDDLFLRRMGREPSALWYDRAACAGTEALILEWTHGNSDYLEGVDIPILLNSTPAETLAHRRARNRDGTTDSAFTAMVLEIEQKKLEAQAHKARIILSKQGEILTWPEYRRLMADA
;
A
#
# COMPACT_ATOMS: atom_id res chain seq x y z
N MET A 1 27.92 19.14 -2.40
CA MET A 1 26.95 18.06 -2.25
C MET A 1 27.34 17.24 -1.03
N LYS A 2 26.43 17.03 -0.06
CA LYS A 2 26.68 16.10 1.06
C LYS A 2 26.91 14.70 0.46
N GLN A 3 28.01 14.07 0.77
CA GLN A 3 28.30 12.72 0.32
C GLN A 3 27.51 11.76 1.22
N PHE A 4 26.54 11.05 0.68
CA PHE A 4 25.77 10.06 1.43
C PHE A 4 26.61 8.79 1.63
N PRO A 5 26.50 8.13 2.79
CA PRO A 5 27.20 6.86 3.02
C PRO A 5 26.77 5.78 2.03
N ALA A 6 27.70 4.94 1.62
CA ALA A 6 27.38 3.75 0.80
C ALA A 6 26.40 2.86 1.57
N ILE A 7 25.47 2.27 0.84
CA ILE A 7 24.47 1.36 1.39
C ILE A 7 25.07 -0.04 1.49
N PRO A 8 25.18 -0.65 2.68
CA PRO A 8 25.61 -2.04 2.82
C PRO A 8 24.50 -3.01 2.38
N SER A 9 24.87 -4.27 2.21
CA SER A 9 23.90 -5.33 1.85
C SER A 9 22.93 -5.67 2.99
N ASP A 10 23.30 -5.40 4.23
CA ASP A 10 22.47 -5.61 5.43
C ASP A 10 22.12 -4.25 6.04
N ILE A 11 20.90 -3.81 5.82
CA ILE A 11 20.37 -2.55 6.35
C ILE A 11 19.03 -2.79 7.06
N PRO A 12 18.63 -1.89 7.98
CA PRO A 12 17.30 -1.95 8.60
C PRO A 12 16.21 -2.02 7.53
N HIS A 13 15.31 -2.99 7.63
CA HIS A 13 14.18 -3.12 6.71
C HIS A 13 12.90 -3.41 7.49
N GLY A 14 11.76 -3.35 6.77
CA GLY A 14 10.46 -3.70 7.32
C GLY A 14 10.43 -5.09 7.93
N ASP A 15 9.50 -5.30 8.81
CA ASP A 15 9.40 -6.48 9.67
C ASP A 15 8.39 -7.52 9.18
N MET A 16 7.98 -7.44 7.90
CA MET A 16 7.11 -8.44 7.26
C MET A 16 7.88 -9.76 7.08
N PRO A 17 7.38 -10.91 7.60
CA PRO A 17 8.05 -12.18 7.47
C PRO A 17 8.29 -12.57 6.00
N GLY A 18 9.56 -12.90 5.68
CA GLY A 18 9.97 -13.30 4.33
C GLY A 18 10.13 -12.18 3.33
N ASP A 19 10.07 -10.92 3.77
CA ASP A 19 10.37 -9.77 2.92
C ASP A 19 11.88 -9.66 2.63
N GLN A 20 12.22 -9.33 1.38
CA GLN A 20 13.58 -9.06 0.95
C GLN A 20 13.63 -7.69 0.30
N VAL A 21 14.58 -6.87 0.72
CA VAL A 21 14.81 -5.55 0.19
C VAL A 21 15.88 -5.62 -0.90
N CYS A 22 15.54 -5.20 -2.11
CA CYS A 22 16.44 -5.18 -3.27
C CYS A 22 16.71 -3.73 -3.67
N ILE A 23 17.76 -3.14 -3.11
CA ILE A 23 18.12 -1.74 -3.36
C ILE A 23 18.93 -1.63 -4.65
N ASP A 24 18.50 -0.73 -5.52
CA ASP A 24 19.21 -0.32 -6.73
C ASP A 24 19.55 1.19 -6.71
N ASP A 25 20.31 1.64 -7.73
CA ASP A 25 20.68 3.04 -7.87
C ASP A 25 19.47 3.99 -8.00
N GLY A 26 18.34 3.50 -8.50
CA GLY A 26 17.10 4.29 -8.60
C GLY A 26 16.52 4.61 -7.22
N HIS A 27 16.53 3.63 -6.33
CA HIS A 27 16.10 3.81 -4.93
C HIS A 27 17.03 4.77 -4.19
N ILE A 28 18.35 4.64 -4.39
CA ILE A 28 19.34 5.54 -3.78
C ILE A 28 19.15 6.97 -4.26
N ARG A 29 19.01 7.20 -5.58
CA ARG A 29 18.75 8.55 -6.12
C ARG A 29 17.50 9.18 -5.54
N LYS A 30 16.40 8.44 -5.43
CA LYS A 30 15.16 8.93 -4.83
C LYS A 30 15.33 9.26 -3.35
N ALA A 31 16.00 8.41 -2.58
CA ALA A 31 16.28 8.67 -1.17
C ALA A 31 17.18 9.91 -0.97
N VAL A 32 18.18 10.14 -1.84
CA VAL A 32 19.04 11.35 -1.82
C VAL A 32 18.20 12.63 -1.96
N VAL A 33 17.16 12.60 -2.78
CA VAL A 33 16.27 13.75 -2.98
C VAL A 33 15.32 13.94 -1.79
N ILE A 34 14.81 12.85 -1.22
CA ILE A 34 13.88 12.89 -0.08
C ILE A 34 14.59 13.35 1.21
N TYR A 35 15.79 12.82 1.47
CA TYR A 35 16.44 12.89 2.77
C TYR A 35 16.65 14.33 3.30
N PRO A 36 17.16 15.31 2.53
CA PRO A 36 17.33 16.68 3.01
C PRO A 36 15.97 17.27 3.47
N ARG A 37 14.92 17.09 2.67
CA ARG A 37 13.59 17.60 3.00
C ARG A 37 12.99 16.89 4.21
N LEU A 38 13.20 15.59 4.35
CA LEU A 38 12.80 14.84 5.54
C LEU A 38 13.49 15.40 6.79
N ARG A 39 14.80 15.68 6.75
CA ARG A 39 15.55 16.24 7.87
C ARG A 39 15.07 17.63 8.27
N GLU A 40 14.70 18.48 7.30
CA GLU A 40 14.07 19.78 7.58
C GLU A 40 12.77 19.59 8.35
N LEU A 41 11.86 18.75 7.85
CA LEU A 41 10.57 18.47 8.46
C LEU A 41 10.71 17.86 9.86
N MET A 42 11.68 16.97 10.07
CA MET A 42 11.98 16.42 11.39
C MET A 42 12.48 17.49 12.36
N GLY A 43 13.20 18.51 11.89
CA GLY A 43 13.65 19.65 12.71
C GLY A 43 12.50 20.58 13.13
N GLU A 44 11.36 20.56 12.47
CA GLU A 44 10.15 21.33 12.82
C GLU A 44 9.36 20.68 13.98
N GLY A 45 9.52 19.36 14.19
CA GLY A 45 8.81 18.59 15.21
C GLY A 45 9.62 18.45 16.52
N ALA A 46 8.92 18.20 17.61
CA ALA A 46 9.52 17.91 18.90
C ALA A 46 9.23 16.45 19.30
N GLY A 47 10.23 15.78 19.91
CA GLY A 47 10.08 14.42 20.41
C GLY A 47 10.17 13.33 19.34
N ARG A 48 9.52 12.20 19.60
CA ARG A 48 9.48 11.06 18.68
C ARG A 48 8.59 11.35 17.48
N GLN A 49 9.03 10.92 16.30
CA GLN A 49 8.32 11.19 15.05
C GLN A 49 8.04 9.93 14.25
N VAL A 50 6.82 9.86 13.70
CA VAL A 50 6.39 8.80 12.79
C VAL A 50 6.42 9.30 11.35
N ILE A 51 7.22 8.64 10.53
CA ILE A 51 7.36 8.89 9.11
C ILE A 51 6.62 7.78 8.36
N ALA A 52 5.65 8.09 7.52
CA ALA A 52 5.02 7.09 6.67
C ALA A 52 5.58 7.17 5.25
N VAL A 53 6.12 6.06 4.74
CA VAL A 53 6.50 5.92 3.32
C VAL A 53 5.40 5.15 2.62
N CYS A 54 4.54 5.87 1.89
CA CYS A 54 3.36 5.31 1.22
C CYS A 54 3.46 5.39 -0.31
N GLY A 55 2.64 4.63 -0.99
CA GLY A 55 2.61 4.51 -2.45
C GLY A 55 2.11 3.15 -2.91
N GLY A 56 1.87 2.98 -4.19
CA GLY A 56 1.36 1.75 -4.78
C GLY A 56 2.30 0.55 -4.62
N SER A 57 1.80 -0.64 -4.95
CA SER A 57 2.62 -1.86 -4.95
C SER A 57 3.77 -1.74 -5.97
N GLY A 58 4.98 -2.14 -5.58
CA GLY A 58 6.17 -2.15 -6.44
C GLY A 58 6.83 -0.79 -6.69
N VAL A 59 6.46 0.28 -5.95
CA VAL A 59 7.05 1.61 -6.13
C VAL A 59 8.40 1.81 -5.42
N GLY A 60 8.80 0.84 -4.56
CA GLY A 60 10.06 0.90 -3.81
C GLY A 60 9.93 1.44 -2.39
N LYS A 61 8.77 1.30 -1.75
CA LYS A 61 8.53 1.76 -0.36
C LYS A 61 9.53 1.18 0.64
N SER A 62 9.67 -0.14 0.64
CA SER A 62 10.54 -0.86 1.58
C SER A 62 12.01 -0.49 1.38
N GLU A 63 12.45 -0.37 0.12
CA GLU A 63 13.79 0.03 -0.25
C GLU A 63 14.11 1.45 0.24
N ILE A 64 13.23 2.41 -0.05
CA ILE A 64 13.40 3.82 0.36
C ILE A 64 13.31 3.95 1.88
N ALA A 65 12.36 3.31 2.54
CA ALA A 65 12.25 3.31 3.99
C ALA A 65 13.53 2.81 4.67
N SER A 66 14.10 1.72 4.14
CA SER A 66 15.34 1.13 4.63
C SER A 66 16.54 2.07 4.46
N ILE A 67 16.68 2.72 3.29
CA ILE A 67 17.75 3.69 3.05
C ILE A 67 17.64 4.88 4.00
N LEU A 68 16.44 5.45 4.14
CA LEU A 68 16.19 6.59 5.04
C LEU A 68 16.51 6.22 6.49
N ALA A 69 16.07 5.05 6.95
CA ALA A 69 16.36 4.56 8.30
C ALA A 69 17.88 4.37 8.52
N TYR A 70 18.56 3.79 7.53
CA TYR A 70 20.02 3.60 7.61
C TYR A 70 20.74 4.94 7.77
N TRP A 71 20.43 5.97 6.97
CA TRP A 71 21.08 7.27 7.06
C TRP A 71 20.73 8.00 8.36
N LEU A 72 19.48 7.94 8.83
CA LEU A 72 19.08 8.50 10.13
C LEU A 72 19.87 7.87 11.27
N ASN A 73 19.96 6.53 11.30
CA ASN A 73 20.76 5.82 12.31
C ASN A 73 22.25 6.19 12.26
N ARG A 74 22.80 6.39 11.06
CA ARG A 74 24.19 6.85 10.88
C ARG A 74 24.44 8.29 11.40
N GLU A 75 23.40 9.12 11.39
CA GLU A 75 23.43 10.48 11.96
C GLU A 75 23.11 10.50 13.47
N GLY A 76 22.92 9.34 14.10
CA GLY A 76 22.63 9.22 15.53
C GLY A 76 21.14 9.34 15.88
N VAL A 77 20.25 9.43 14.89
CA VAL A 77 18.80 9.40 15.13
C VAL A 77 18.34 7.94 15.14
N GLY A 78 18.12 7.41 16.36
CA GLY A 78 17.64 6.03 16.51
C GLY A 78 16.36 5.79 15.73
N THR A 79 16.43 4.98 14.66
CA THR A 79 15.33 4.79 13.73
C THR A 79 15.01 3.31 13.56
N ARG A 80 13.71 2.98 13.58
CA ARG A 80 13.17 1.64 13.30
C ARG A 80 12.24 1.69 12.10
N VAL A 81 12.26 0.64 11.27
CA VAL A 81 11.30 0.42 10.18
C VAL A 81 10.28 -0.62 10.61
N VAL A 82 9.01 -0.37 10.34
CA VAL A 82 7.90 -1.32 10.55
C VAL A 82 7.06 -1.40 9.27
N SER A 83 6.52 -2.58 8.99
CA SER A 83 5.68 -2.80 7.81
C SER A 83 4.19 -2.81 8.18
N GLY A 84 3.42 -1.99 7.50
CA GLY A 84 1.97 -1.99 7.61
C GLY A 84 1.30 -3.21 6.98
N ASP A 85 2.02 -3.97 6.16
CA ASP A 85 1.51 -5.18 5.51
C ASP A 85 1.28 -6.35 6.49
N ASN A 86 1.72 -6.19 7.75
CA ASN A 86 1.38 -7.10 8.85
C ASN A 86 -0.04 -6.92 9.41
N TYR A 87 -0.80 -5.90 8.97
CA TYR A 87 -2.06 -5.50 9.62
C TYR A 87 -3.35 -5.65 8.78
N PRO A 88 -3.43 -6.48 7.74
CA PRO A 88 -4.74 -6.88 7.24
C PRO A 88 -5.46 -7.73 8.32
N ARG A 89 -6.78 -7.76 8.28
CA ARG A 89 -7.57 -8.57 9.22
C ARG A 89 -7.50 -10.08 8.92
N ARG A 90 -7.01 -10.44 7.73
CA ARG A 90 -6.87 -11.81 7.24
C ARG A 90 -5.46 -12.04 6.73
N ILE A 91 -4.99 -13.28 6.78
CA ILE A 91 -3.72 -13.64 6.12
C ILE A 91 -3.81 -13.35 4.62
N PRO A 92 -2.69 -13.10 3.92
CA PRO A 92 -2.70 -12.62 2.54
C PRO A 92 -3.60 -13.41 1.60
N ARG A 93 -3.50 -14.74 1.60
CA ARG A 93 -4.34 -15.61 0.77
C ARG A 93 -5.84 -15.42 1.02
N ASP A 94 -6.24 -15.40 2.28
CA ASP A 94 -7.65 -15.27 2.67
C ASP A 94 -8.17 -13.84 2.43
N ASN A 95 -7.27 -12.85 2.46
CA ASN A 95 -7.60 -11.48 2.11
C ASN A 95 -7.92 -11.34 0.62
N ASP A 96 -7.15 -11.98 -0.26
CA ASP A 96 -7.41 -11.98 -1.70
C ASP A 96 -8.72 -12.70 -2.05
N LEU A 97 -8.98 -13.83 -1.40
CA LEU A 97 -10.27 -14.54 -1.53
C LEU A 97 -11.45 -13.67 -1.06
N GLU A 98 -11.29 -12.93 0.02
CA GLU A 98 -12.33 -12.04 0.53
C GLU A 98 -12.58 -10.85 -0.41
N ARG A 99 -11.54 -10.25 -0.97
CA ARG A 99 -11.65 -9.21 -2.01
C ARG A 99 -12.48 -9.69 -3.20
N LEU A 100 -12.17 -10.90 -3.70
CA LEU A 100 -12.91 -11.52 -4.80
C LEU A 100 -14.36 -11.83 -4.39
N ARG A 101 -14.58 -12.35 -3.17
CA ARG A 101 -15.93 -12.60 -2.64
C ARG A 101 -16.76 -11.32 -2.57
N VAL A 102 -16.19 -10.23 -2.07
CA VAL A 102 -16.87 -8.91 -1.98
C VAL A 102 -17.26 -8.41 -3.37
N TYR A 103 -16.35 -8.51 -4.34
CA TYR A 103 -16.61 -8.15 -5.72
C TYR A 103 -17.77 -8.97 -6.30
N ARG A 104 -17.69 -10.31 -6.25
CA ARG A 104 -18.68 -11.23 -6.81
C ARG A 104 -20.04 -11.06 -6.13
N GLN A 105 -20.09 -10.94 -4.83
CA GLN A 105 -21.32 -10.70 -4.07
C GLN A 105 -21.96 -9.35 -4.41
N GLY A 106 -21.14 -8.30 -4.55
CA GLY A 106 -21.61 -6.98 -4.99
C GLY A 106 -22.21 -7.01 -6.38
N GLY A 107 -21.57 -7.73 -7.31
CA GLY A 107 -22.09 -7.95 -8.66
C GLY A 107 -23.44 -8.66 -8.69
N LEU A 108 -23.57 -9.77 -7.92
CA LEU A 108 -24.83 -10.49 -7.77
C LEU A 108 -25.96 -9.61 -7.23
N ARG A 109 -25.68 -8.81 -6.18
CA ARG A 109 -26.67 -7.86 -5.63
C ARG A 109 -27.12 -6.86 -6.69
N GLY A 110 -26.19 -6.35 -7.52
CA GLY A 110 -26.54 -5.46 -8.63
C GLY A 110 -27.47 -6.10 -9.67
N LEU A 111 -27.34 -7.39 -9.93
CA LEU A 111 -28.28 -8.14 -10.80
C LEU A 111 -29.64 -8.31 -10.13
N VAL A 112 -29.67 -8.66 -8.84
CA VAL A 112 -30.91 -8.78 -8.07
C VAL A 112 -31.69 -7.46 -8.06
N ASP A 113 -31.02 -6.34 -7.77
CA ASP A 113 -31.63 -5.01 -7.70
C ASP A 113 -32.25 -4.56 -9.04
N ARG A 114 -31.81 -5.15 -10.16
CA ARG A 114 -32.30 -4.86 -11.51
C ARG A 114 -33.24 -5.93 -12.06
N GLY A 115 -33.55 -6.97 -11.29
CA GLY A 115 -34.39 -8.07 -11.74
C GLY A 115 -33.77 -8.91 -12.89
N LEU A 116 -32.41 -8.94 -12.95
CA LEU A 116 -31.67 -9.59 -14.04
C LEU A 116 -31.19 -11.00 -13.69
N VAL A 117 -31.69 -11.60 -12.60
CA VAL A 117 -31.33 -12.96 -12.20
C VAL A 117 -32.22 -13.97 -12.92
N THR A 118 -31.68 -14.66 -13.94
CA THR A 118 -32.31 -15.79 -14.60
C THR A 118 -31.42 -17.03 -14.55
N PRO A 119 -31.96 -18.25 -14.81
CA PRO A 119 -31.13 -19.45 -14.89
C PRO A 119 -30.00 -19.35 -15.92
N GLU A 120 -30.28 -18.74 -17.09
CA GLU A 120 -29.32 -18.56 -18.19
C GLU A 120 -28.18 -17.63 -17.78
N ILE A 121 -28.51 -16.45 -17.20
CA ILE A 121 -27.50 -15.49 -16.68
C ILE A 121 -26.69 -16.13 -15.60
N THR A 122 -27.30 -16.88 -14.67
CA THR A 122 -26.62 -17.57 -13.60
C THR A 122 -25.63 -18.61 -14.12
N ALA A 123 -26.03 -19.41 -15.14
CA ALA A 123 -25.16 -20.40 -15.75
C ALA A 123 -23.96 -19.75 -16.46
N ARG A 124 -24.18 -18.67 -17.20
CA ARG A 124 -23.10 -17.93 -17.88
C ARG A 124 -22.14 -17.26 -16.89
N LEU A 125 -22.67 -16.68 -15.82
CA LEU A 125 -21.83 -16.07 -14.78
C LEU A 125 -20.96 -17.12 -14.08
N ARG A 126 -21.48 -18.32 -13.79
CA ARG A 126 -20.66 -19.41 -13.23
C ARG A 126 -19.54 -19.85 -14.17
N ALA A 127 -19.77 -19.95 -15.45
CA ALA A 127 -18.73 -20.24 -16.43
C ALA A 127 -17.63 -19.17 -16.41
N LEU A 128 -18.00 -17.88 -16.35
CA LEU A 128 -17.01 -16.79 -16.20
C LEU A 128 -16.21 -16.87 -14.89
N TRP A 129 -16.83 -17.33 -13.80
CA TRP A 129 -16.12 -17.54 -12.53
C TRP A 129 -15.13 -18.70 -12.57
N GLU A 130 -15.47 -19.79 -13.24
CA GLU A 130 -14.58 -20.94 -13.44
C GLU A 130 -13.35 -20.58 -14.29
N GLU A 131 -13.50 -19.62 -15.19
CA GLU A 131 -12.43 -19.12 -16.05
C GLU A 131 -11.70 -17.88 -15.47
N ASP A 132 -12.11 -17.37 -14.30
CA ASP A 132 -11.63 -16.11 -13.68
C ASP A 132 -11.75 -14.88 -14.61
N ARG A 133 -12.77 -14.86 -15.48
CA ARG A 133 -13.01 -13.82 -16.48
C ARG A 133 -14.13 -12.85 -16.14
N ASP A 134 -14.78 -13.02 -15.03
CA ASP A 134 -15.92 -12.19 -14.61
C ASP A 134 -15.54 -10.72 -14.34
N ALA A 135 -14.25 -10.43 -14.11
CA ALA A 135 -13.74 -9.08 -13.93
C ALA A 135 -13.09 -8.47 -15.19
N GLU A 136 -12.99 -9.21 -16.29
CA GLU A 136 -12.38 -8.71 -17.53
C GLU A 136 -13.10 -7.45 -18.03
N PRO A 137 -12.37 -6.39 -18.46
CA PRO A 137 -13.01 -5.24 -19.08
C PRO A 137 -13.72 -5.64 -20.39
N SER A 138 -14.79 -4.93 -20.71
CA SER A 138 -15.49 -5.16 -21.99
C SER A 138 -14.55 -4.84 -23.14
N SER A 139 -14.40 -5.80 -24.04
CA SER A 139 -13.61 -5.65 -25.27
C SER A 139 -14.45 -5.34 -26.51
N SER A 140 -15.77 -5.35 -26.39
CA SER A 140 -16.69 -5.12 -27.51
C SER A 140 -17.93 -4.31 -27.13
N ALA A 141 -18.51 -3.63 -28.13
CA ALA A 141 -19.80 -2.93 -27.99
C ALA A 141 -20.97 -3.90 -27.70
N ASP A 142 -20.73 -5.19 -27.89
CA ASP A 142 -21.73 -6.27 -27.75
C ASP A 142 -21.72 -6.90 -26.34
N GLU A 143 -21.08 -6.25 -25.35
CA GLU A 143 -21.14 -6.73 -23.95
C GLU A 143 -22.63 -6.78 -23.53
N GLU A 144 -23.01 -7.92 -22.98
CA GLU A 144 -24.37 -8.08 -22.49
C GLU A 144 -24.66 -7.09 -21.35
N ALA A 145 -25.77 -6.39 -21.45
CA ALA A 145 -26.14 -5.33 -20.50
C ALA A 145 -26.11 -5.80 -19.02
N TRP A 146 -26.44 -7.09 -18.76
CA TRP A 146 -26.41 -7.67 -17.44
C TRP A 146 -24.98 -7.77 -16.90
N LEU A 147 -23.99 -8.08 -17.73
CA LEU A 147 -22.59 -8.22 -17.32
C LEU A 147 -21.99 -6.86 -16.94
N ALA A 148 -22.36 -5.81 -17.68
CA ALA A 148 -21.98 -4.43 -17.32
C ALA A 148 -22.60 -4.01 -15.97
N VAL A 149 -23.84 -4.40 -15.66
CA VAL A 149 -24.45 -4.17 -14.35
C VAL A 149 -23.70 -4.92 -13.26
N TYR A 150 -23.41 -6.21 -13.45
CA TYR A 150 -22.66 -7.05 -12.53
C TYR A 150 -21.30 -6.43 -12.21
N ARG A 151 -20.48 -6.14 -13.22
CA ARG A 151 -19.12 -5.59 -13.08
C ARG A 151 -19.12 -4.23 -12.35
N ARG A 152 -20.04 -3.34 -12.72
CA ARG A 152 -20.17 -2.03 -12.07
C ARG A 152 -20.54 -2.15 -10.60
N ALA A 153 -21.47 -3.01 -10.25
CA ALA A 153 -21.91 -3.23 -8.89
C ALA A 153 -20.80 -3.91 -8.05
N GLY A 154 -20.12 -4.92 -8.63
CA GLY A 154 -18.98 -5.58 -8.01
C GLY A 154 -17.82 -4.62 -7.73
N ARG A 155 -17.43 -3.80 -8.72
CA ARG A 155 -16.39 -2.77 -8.54
C ARG A 155 -16.77 -1.77 -7.45
N ARG A 156 -18.03 -1.34 -7.38
CA ARG A 156 -18.51 -0.43 -6.32
C ARG A 156 -18.37 -1.07 -4.95
N ALA A 157 -18.78 -2.33 -4.78
CA ALA A 157 -18.66 -3.05 -3.52
C ALA A 157 -17.18 -3.20 -3.11
N LEU A 158 -16.33 -3.58 -4.04
CA LEU A 158 -14.89 -3.71 -3.81
C LEU A 158 -14.25 -2.35 -3.44
N THR A 159 -14.63 -1.26 -4.10
CA THR A 159 -14.17 0.10 -3.77
C THR A 159 -14.53 0.51 -2.34
N GLY A 160 -15.72 0.08 -1.86
CA GLY A 160 -16.17 0.31 -0.49
C GLY A 160 -15.51 -0.59 0.55
N TYR A 161 -14.78 -1.62 0.15
CA TYR A 161 -14.10 -2.57 1.03
C TYR A 161 -12.57 -2.32 1.10
N LEU A 162 -11.91 -2.19 -0.05
CA LEU A 162 -10.45 -2.03 -0.14
C LEU A 162 -9.95 -0.84 0.67
N GLY A 163 -8.88 -1.04 1.43
CA GLY A 163 -8.23 0.00 2.23
C GLY A 163 -9.15 0.65 3.27
N THR A 164 -10.15 -0.08 3.76
CA THR A 164 -11.06 0.37 4.83
C THR A 164 -10.86 -0.46 6.11
N PRO A 165 -11.41 -0.05 7.27
CA PRO A 165 -11.36 -0.84 8.49
C PRO A 165 -12.00 -2.23 8.40
N ALA A 166 -12.78 -2.52 7.37
CA ALA A 166 -13.32 -3.87 7.11
C ALA A 166 -12.24 -4.85 6.60
N GLU A 167 -11.21 -4.33 5.94
CA GLU A 167 -10.08 -5.10 5.41
C GLU A 167 -8.87 -5.02 6.32
N ILE A 168 -8.59 -3.86 6.90
CA ILE A 168 -7.35 -3.50 7.55
C ILE A 168 -7.60 -3.06 8.99
N ASP A 169 -6.68 -3.42 9.88
CA ASP A 169 -6.73 -3.06 11.30
C ASP A 169 -6.01 -1.74 11.57
N PHE A 170 -6.60 -0.64 11.12
CA PHE A 170 -6.06 0.71 11.33
C PHE A 170 -5.99 1.09 12.81
N ASP A 171 -6.92 0.60 13.63
CA ASP A 171 -6.96 0.89 15.07
C ASP A 171 -5.73 0.30 15.76
N GLU A 172 -5.32 -0.91 15.40
CA GLU A 172 -4.10 -1.52 15.94
C GLU A 172 -2.86 -0.73 15.55
N VAL A 173 -2.72 -0.34 14.27
CA VAL A 173 -1.58 0.47 13.82
C VAL A 173 -1.55 1.82 14.51
N SER A 174 -2.68 2.54 14.56
CA SER A 174 -2.79 3.84 15.25
C SER A 174 -2.44 3.72 16.73
N GLY A 175 -2.85 2.62 17.39
CA GLY A 175 -2.47 2.30 18.77
C GLY A 175 -0.97 2.11 18.94
N ILE A 176 -0.29 1.47 17.98
CA ILE A 176 1.18 1.30 17.96
C ILE A 176 1.86 2.66 17.82
N LEU A 177 1.40 3.51 16.88
CA LEU A 177 1.96 4.84 16.68
C LEU A 177 1.79 5.72 17.93
N ALA A 178 0.61 5.67 18.57
CA ALA A 178 0.38 6.38 19.83
C ALA A 178 1.28 5.90 20.98
N ARG A 179 1.56 4.58 21.10
CA ARG A 179 2.54 4.04 22.04
C ARG A 179 3.94 4.55 21.75
N PHE A 180 4.35 4.55 20.48
CA PHE A 180 5.64 5.05 20.06
C PHE A 180 5.86 6.52 20.48
N HIS A 181 4.86 7.39 20.24
CA HIS A 181 4.93 8.80 20.66
C HIS A 181 5.12 8.97 22.18
N ARG A 182 4.49 8.11 22.99
CA ARG A 182 4.68 8.12 24.45
C ARG A 182 6.02 7.52 24.90
N GLY A 183 6.71 6.80 24.01
CA GLY A 183 7.96 6.09 24.34
C GLY A 183 7.75 4.74 25.00
N ASP A 184 6.54 4.21 24.95
CA ASP A 184 6.21 2.87 25.42
C ASP A 184 6.81 1.80 24.49
N ASP A 185 7.09 0.62 25.01
CA ASP A 185 7.46 -0.53 24.18
C ASP A 185 6.31 -0.92 23.27
N LEU A 186 6.66 -1.31 22.05
CA LEU A 186 5.71 -1.74 21.02
C LEU A 186 5.53 -3.25 21.06
N PHE A 187 4.32 -3.68 20.69
CA PHE A 187 4.02 -5.07 20.37
C PHE A 187 3.63 -5.10 18.90
N LEU A 188 4.53 -5.63 18.07
CA LEU A 188 4.42 -5.60 16.62
C LEU A 188 3.92 -6.93 16.11
N ARG A 189 2.78 -6.93 15.45
CA ARG A 189 2.22 -8.12 14.83
C ARG A 189 3.11 -8.60 13.69
N ARG A 190 3.25 -9.93 13.60
CA ARG A 190 3.87 -10.62 12.49
C ARG A 190 2.83 -11.51 11.85
N MET A 191 2.52 -11.25 10.62
CA MET A 191 1.55 -12.03 9.87
C MET A 191 2.24 -12.82 8.77
N GLY A 192 2.44 -14.13 9.00
CA GLY A 192 2.94 -15.04 7.99
C GLY A 192 1.85 -15.44 6.98
N ARG A 193 2.20 -16.36 6.08
CA ARG A 193 1.30 -16.84 5.02
C ARG A 193 0.29 -17.88 5.50
N GLU A 194 0.56 -18.52 6.63
CA GLU A 194 -0.29 -19.55 7.21
C GLU A 194 -0.95 -19.05 8.50
N PRO A 195 -2.17 -19.52 8.84
CA PRO A 195 -2.88 -19.09 10.05
C PRO A 195 -2.10 -19.32 11.35
N SER A 196 -1.25 -20.36 11.38
CA SER A 196 -0.37 -20.69 12.52
C SER A 196 0.84 -19.74 12.63
N ALA A 197 1.11 -18.92 11.64
CA ALA A 197 2.24 -17.99 11.60
C ALA A 197 1.83 -16.56 11.96
N LEU A 198 0.98 -16.41 12.97
CA LEU A 198 0.57 -15.14 13.56
C LEU A 198 1.10 -15.05 14.99
N TRP A 199 1.94 -14.05 15.27
CA TRP A 199 2.48 -13.77 16.61
C TRP A 199 2.78 -12.30 16.81
N TYR A 200 3.23 -11.95 18.02
CA TYR A 200 3.65 -10.60 18.36
C TYR A 200 5.07 -10.60 18.89
N ASP A 201 5.87 -9.66 18.39
CA ASP A 201 7.21 -9.36 18.91
C ASP A 201 7.19 -8.10 19.73
N ARG A 202 7.87 -8.13 20.89
CA ARG A 202 8.13 -6.93 21.66
C ARG A 202 9.30 -6.17 21.06
N ALA A 203 9.13 -4.87 20.84
CA ALA A 203 10.17 -3.96 20.38
C ALA A 203 10.35 -2.83 21.40
N ALA A 204 11.52 -2.77 22.04
CA ALA A 204 11.85 -1.68 22.93
C ALA A 204 12.01 -0.37 22.16
N CYS A 205 11.45 0.72 22.72
CA CYS A 205 11.56 2.07 22.15
C CYS A 205 12.68 2.90 22.77
N ALA A 206 13.44 2.35 23.72
CA ALA A 206 14.60 3.04 24.29
C ALA A 206 15.60 3.38 23.18
N GLY A 207 15.97 4.66 23.06
CA GLY A 207 16.89 5.14 22.01
C GLY A 207 16.31 5.22 20.60
N THR A 208 14.99 4.95 20.41
CA THR A 208 14.31 5.13 19.12
C THR A 208 13.59 6.48 19.10
N GLU A 209 13.99 7.36 18.18
CA GLU A 209 13.45 8.72 18.02
C GLU A 209 12.55 8.84 16.79
N ALA A 210 12.76 7.97 15.78
CA ALA A 210 11.96 7.92 14.57
C ALA A 210 11.43 6.51 14.30
N LEU A 211 10.17 6.41 13.90
CA LEU A 211 9.54 5.20 13.41
C LEU A 211 9.17 5.42 11.94
N ILE A 212 9.69 4.58 11.05
CA ILE A 212 9.31 4.62 9.64
C ILE A 212 8.29 3.50 9.40
N LEU A 213 7.06 3.88 9.11
CA LEU A 213 6.00 2.99 8.67
C LEU A 213 6.02 2.90 7.14
N GLU A 214 6.47 1.77 6.60
CA GLU A 214 6.37 1.52 5.17
C GLU A 214 5.04 0.82 4.87
N TRP A 215 4.17 1.45 4.07
CA TRP A 215 2.83 0.92 3.84
C TRP A 215 2.10 1.60 2.69
N THR A 216 1.34 0.84 1.90
CA THR A 216 0.44 1.41 0.87
C THR A 216 -0.57 2.38 1.51
N HIS A 217 -1.10 2.05 2.69
CA HIS A 217 -2.12 2.84 3.40
C HIS A 217 -1.54 3.84 4.41
N GLY A 218 -0.23 4.13 4.38
CA GLY A 218 0.45 5.03 5.33
C GLY A 218 -0.04 6.48 5.31
N ASN A 219 -0.86 6.86 4.34
CA ASN A 219 -1.50 8.19 4.23
C ASN A 219 -3.04 8.11 4.31
N SER A 220 -3.59 7.00 4.83
CA SER A 220 -5.03 6.77 4.94
C SER A 220 -5.72 7.74 5.89
N ASP A 221 -7.00 8.06 5.62
CA ASP A 221 -7.85 8.84 6.53
C ASP A 221 -8.24 8.06 7.79
N TYR A 222 -8.09 6.74 7.78
CA TYR A 222 -8.33 5.86 8.93
C TYR A 222 -7.11 5.68 9.83
N LEU A 223 -5.93 6.20 9.44
CA LEU A 223 -4.69 6.08 10.21
C LEU A 223 -4.39 7.35 10.96
N GLU A 224 -4.17 7.24 12.27
CA GLU A 224 -3.80 8.34 13.15
C GLU A 224 -2.35 8.22 13.63
N GLY A 225 -1.71 9.35 13.95
CA GLY A 225 -0.39 9.38 14.57
C GLY A 225 0.79 9.41 13.58
N VAL A 226 0.57 9.69 12.30
CA VAL A 226 1.64 9.95 11.32
C VAL A 226 1.98 11.44 11.29
N ASP A 227 3.27 11.79 11.48
CA ASP A 227 3.75 13.18 11.48
C ASP A 227 4.21 13.64 10.08
N ILE A 228 4.94 12.76 9.39
CA ILE A 228 5.56 13.06 8.09
C ILE A 228 5.19 12.00 7.06
N PRO A 229 4.05 12.15 6.37
CA PRO A 229 3.70 11.26 5.27
C PRO A 229 4.49 11.64 4.01
N ILE A 230 5.13 10.62 3.40
CA ILE A 230 5.90 10.68 2.15
C ILE A 230 5.17 9.83 1.12
N LEU A 231 4.70 10.43 0.02
CA LEU A 231 4.06 9.71 -1.07
C LEU A 231 5.06 9.46 -2.21
N LEU A 232 5.30 8.20 -2.50
CA LEU A 232 6.01 7.76 -3.70
C LEU A 232 4.99 7.58 -4.82
N ASN A 233 4.91 8.56 -5.72
CA ASN A 233 3.94 8.55 -6.81
C ASN A 233 4.38 7.66 -7.97
N SER A 234 3.50 6.80 -8.42
CA SER A 234 3.60 6.01 -9.65
C SER A 234 2.24 5.41 -9.99
N THR A 235 2.05 5.05 -11.24
CA THR A 235 0.85 4.33 -11.68
C THR A 235 1.06 2.80 -11.61
N PRO A 236 -0.01 2.00 -11.58
CA PRO A 236 0.10 0.53 -11.65
C PRO A 236 0.82 0.02 -12.91
N ALA A 237 0.64 0.69 -14.05
CA ALA A 237 1.33 0.35 -15.29
C ALA A 237 2.84 0.56 -15.17
N GLU A 238 3.26 1.67 -14.57
CA GLU A 238 4.67 1.99 -14.36
C GLU A 238 5.41 1.03 -13.43
N THR A 239 4.70 0.38 -12.49
CA THR A 239 5.28 -0.55 -11.52
C THR A 239 5.12 -2.02 -11.90
N LEU A 240 4.47 -2.32 -13.03
CA LEU A 240 4.16 -3.69 -13.47
C LEU A 240 5.42 -4.57 -13.57
N ALA A 241 6.50 -4.06 -14.16
CA ALA A 241 7.75 -4.81 -14.30
C ALA A 241 8.36 -5.20 -12.94
N HIS A 242 8.35 -4.28 -11.97
CA HIS A 242 8.85 -4.55 -10.61
C HIS A 242 7.96 -5.56 -9.86
N ARG A 243 6.63 -5.50 -10.04
CA ARG A 243 5.72 -6.46 -9.43
C ARG A 243 5.91 -7.87 -9.98
N ARG A 244 6.06 -7.99 -11.31
CA ARG A 244 6.37 -9.28 -11.96
C ARG A 244 7.70 -9.89 -11.47
N ALA A 245 8.74 -9.06 -11.32
CA ALA A 245 10.03 -9.51 -10.83
C ALA A 245 9.97 -10.02 -9.38
N ARG A 246 9.11 -9.46 -8.52
CA ARG A 246 8.94 -9.89 -7.12
C ARG A 246 8.13 -11.18 -6.98
N ASN A 247 7.32 -11.55 -7.96
CA ASN A 247 6.46 -12.75 -8.00
C ASN A 247 5.68 -13.03 -6.68
N ARG A 248 5.28 -11.96 -5.98
CA ARG A 248 4.58 -12.04 -4.68
C ARG A 248 3.07 -12.15 -4.83
N ASP A 249 2.53 -11.55 -5.88
CA ASP A 249 1.11 -11.21 -6.02
C ASP A 249 0.36 -12.26 -6.86
N GLY A 250 0.82 -13.51 -6.91
CA GLY A 250 0.15 -14.58 -7.67
C GLY A 250 0.05 -14.24 -9.16
N THR A 251 -1.15 -14.33 -9.74
CA THR A 251 -1.43 -13.92 -11.13
C THR A 251 -1.45 -12.39 -11.24
N THR A 252 -0.26 -11.76 -11.35
CA THR A 252 -0.09 -10.29 -11.41
C THR A 252 -0.80 -9.63 -12.59
N ASP A 253 -1.27 -10.41 -13.55
CA ASP A 253 -1.85 -9.95 -14.81
C ASP A 253 -3.36 -10.24 -14.93
N SER A 254 -4.03 -10.72 -13.87
CA SER A 254 -5.48 -10.93 -13.94
C SER A 254 -6.23 -9.59 -13.98
N ALA A 255 -7.36 -9.58 -14.69
CA ALA A 255 -8.22 -8.39 -14.74
C ALA A 255 -8.72 -7.96 -13.36
N PHE A 256 -8.93 -8.92 -12.45
CA PHE A 256 -9.30 -8.63 -11.07
C PHE A 256 -8.16 -7.94 -10.31
N THR A 257 -6.92 -8.45 -10.42
CA THR A 257 -5.75 -7.80 -9.81
C THR A 257 -5.54 -6.39 -10.35
N ALA A 258 -5.68 -6.19 -11.66
CA ALA A 258 -5.61 -4.85 -12.25
C ALA A 258 -6.66 -3.91 -11.66
N MET A 259 -7.91 -4.37 -11.50
CA MET A 259 -8.99 -3.60 -10.86
C MET A 259 -8.68 -3.23 -9.40
N VAL A 260 -8.14 -4.15 -8.62
CA VAL A 260 -7.71 -3.88 -7.22
C VAL A 260 -6.69 -2.75 -7.20
N LEU A 261 -5.64 -2.85 -8.01
CA LEU A 261 -4.57 -1.85 -8.08
C LEU A 261 -5.06 -0.47 -8.55
N GLU A 262 -5.99 -0.43 -9.50
CA GLU A 262 -6.61 0.83 -9.94
C GLU A 262 -7.42 1.49 -8.81
N ILE A 263 -8.15 0.70 -8.02
CA ILE A 263 -8.92 1.21 -6.89
C ILE A 263 -7.98 1.72 -5.80
N GLU A 264 -6.92 0.98 -5.48
CA GLU A 264 -5.89 1.39 -4.52
C GLU A 264 -5.20 2.69 -4.98
N GLN A 265 -4.85 2.78 -6.26
CA GLN A 265 -4.26 3.99 -6.83
C GLN A 265 -5.17 5.22 -6.66
N LYS A 266 -6.46 5.10 -6.96
CA LYS A 266 -7.42 6.19 -6.77
C LYS A 266 -7.54 6.63 -5.31
N LYS A 267 -7.43 5.70 -4.36
CA LYS A 267 -7.41 6.02 -2.93
C LYS A 267 -6.13 6.77 -2.53
N LEU A 268 -4.98 6.35 -3.05
CA LEU A 268 -3.71 7.06 -2.83
C LEU A 268 -3.79 8.50 -3.38
N GLU A 269 -4.34 8.67 -4.58
CA GLU A 269 -4.55 9.99 -5.20
C GLU A 269 -5.46 10.89 -4.36
N ALA A 270 -6.57 10.35 -3.88
CA ALA A 270 -7.51 11.10 -3.05
C ALA A 270 -6.87 11.61 -1.75
N GLN A 271 -5.89 10.89 -1.20
CA GLN A 271 -5.21 11.18 0.06
C GLN A 271 -3.87 11.90 -0.11
N ALA A 272 -3.41 12.08 -1.35
CA ALA A 272 -2.10 12.64 -1.66
C ALA A 272 -1.89 14.07 -1.12
N HIS A 273 -2.97 14.84 -0.96
CA HIS A 273 -2.92 16.20 -0.42
C HIS A 273 -2.40 16.29 1.03
N LYS A 274 -2.40 15.19 1.77
CA LYS A 274 -1.88 15.09 3.13
C LYS A 274 -0.37 14.87 3.17
N ALA A 275 0.24 14.42 2.06
CA ALA A 275 1.66 14.14 2.01
C ALA A 275 2.49 15.43 2.16
N ARG A 276 3.49 15.39 3.04
CA ARG A 276 4.45 16.49 3.24
C ARG A 276 5.59 16.45 2.23
N ILE A 277 5.82 15.27 1.65
CA ILE A 277 6.74 15.06 0.53
C ILE A 277 6.01 14.20 -0.50
N ILE A 278 5.94 14.67 -1.74
CA ILE A 278 5.44 13.89 -2.88
C ILE A 278 6.61 13.73 -3.85
N LEU A 279 6.99 12.49 -4.10
CA LEU A 279 8.07 12.17 -5.04
C LEU A 279 7.49 11.60 -6.33
N SER A 280 7.87 12.16 -7.47
CA SER A 280 7.52 11.61 -8.78
C SER A 280 8.23 10.28 -9.04
N LYS A 281 7.80 9.53 -10.05
CA LYS A 281 8.51 8.32 -10.48
C LYS A 281 9.94 8.62 -10.91
N GLN A 282 10.18 9.79 -11.52
CA GLN A 282 11.48 10.25 -11.98
C GLN A 282 12.41 10.66 -10.83
N GLY A 283 11.88 10.80 -9.60
CA GLY A 283 12.64 11.16 -8.41
C GLY A 283 12.68 12.66 -8.14
N GLU A 284 11.68 13.41 -8.59
CA GLU A 284 11.53 14.84 -8.35
C GLU A 284 10.53 15.08 -7.21
N ILE A 285 10.82 16.03 -6.32
CA ILE A 285 9.84 16.49 -5.32
C ILE A 285 8.83 17.37 -6.03
N LEU A 286 7.55 17.01 -5.89
CA LEU A 286 6.42 17.74 -6.46
C LEU A 286 5.73 18.59 -5.39
N THR A 287 5.38 19.82 -5.77
CA THR A 287 4.36 20.57 -5.05
C THR A 287 2.97 19.98 -5.31
N TRP A 288 2.01 20.30 -4.45
CA TRP A 288 0.63 19.85 -4.67
C TRP A 288 0.02 20.25 -6.02
N PRO A 289 0.20 21.50 -6.51
CA PRO A 289 -0.26 21.88 -7.85
C PRO A 289 0.42 21.09 -8.99
N GLU A 290 1.71 20.80 -8.89
CA GLU A 290 2.43 19.99 -9.88
C GLU A 290 1.95 18.55 -9.91
N TYR A 291 1.77 17.94 -8.72
CA TYR A 291 1.18 16.62 -8.58
C TYR A 291 -0.20 16.53 -9.25
N ARG A 292 -1.09 17.48 -8.96
CA ARG A 292 -2.42 17.52 -9.57
C ARG A 292 -2.42 17.61 -11.08
N ARG A 293 -1.50 18.39 -11.65
CA ARG A 293 -1.34 18.48 -13.11
C ARG A 293 -0.87 17.15 -13.68
N LEU A 294 0.18 16.58 -13.10
CA LEU A 294 0.72 15.28 -13.51
C LEU A 294 -0.35 14.19 -13.52
N MET A 295 -1.21 14.13 -12.49
CA MET A 295 -2.23 13.09 -12.37
C MET A 295 -3.49 13.35 -13.22
N ALA A 296 -3.69 14.58 -13.71
CA ALA A 296 -4.77 14.89 -14.66
C ALA A 296 -4.44 14.48 -16.09
N ASP A 297 -3.14 14.37 -16.40
CA ASP A 297 -2.61 14.03 -17.73
C ASP A 297 -2.28 12.52 -17.86
N ALA A 298 -2.38 11.74 -16.75
CA ALA A 298 -2.05 10.31 -16.66
C ALA A 298 -3.31 9.42 -16.78
#